data_3333c8a9ff6622283f1ac31e6d013989
#
_entry.id   3333c8a9ff6622283f1ac31e6d013989
#
_cell.length_a   1.000
_cell.length_b   1.000
_cell.length_c   1.000
_cell.angle_alpha   90.00
_cell.angle_beta   90.00
_cell.angle_gamma   90.00
#
_symmetry.space_group_name_H-M   'P 1'
#
loop_
_entity.id
_entity.type
_entity.pdbx_description
1 polymer ?
#
loop_
_entity_poly.entity_id
_entity_poly.type
_entity_poly.pdbx_seq_one_letter_code
_entity_poly.pdbx_strand_id
1 'polypeptide(L)'
;MTDLLVKNCLLSKNKDPQDILIKEGVIKDIASKITSDNLPTIDADFHFVTPPFVDSHFHMDATLSYGLPRVNKSGTLLEGIKLWGELKPNLTADAIKERALKFCKWAVARGTLAIRSHVDVSGQNLVGVEALLDVRETMKDFIDIQLVAFPQDGLLRANCLDNLNTALDMGIDVVG
;
A
#
# COMPACT_ATOMS: atom_id res chain seq x y z
N MET A 1 -19.17 10.92 -0.54
CA MET A 1 -18.50 10.72 0.78
C MET A 1 -19.49 11.07 1.86
N THR A 2 -19.53 10.31 2.94
CA THR A 2 -20.51 10.51 4.02
C THR A 2 -19.98 11.53 5.01
N ASP A 3 -20.78 12.54 5.36
CA ASP A 3 -20.47 13.45 6.46
C ASP A 3 -20.49 12.68 7.78
N LEU A 4 -19.58 13.00 8.71
CA LEU A 4 -19.37 12.25 9.94
C LEU A 4 -18.93 13.16 11.09
N LEU A 5 -19.42 12.89 12.29
CA LEU A 5 -18.90 13.45 13.53
C LEU A 5 -18.20 12.34 14.34
N VAL A 6 -16.93 12.54 14.68
CA VAL A 6 -16.21 11.64 15.60
C VAL A 6 -16.04 12.38 16.92
N LYS A 7 -16.54 11.81 18.02
CA LYS A 7 -16.52 12.41 19.34
C LYS A 7 -15.49 11.78 20.27
N ASN A 8 -15.12 12.52 21.30
CA ASN A 8 -14.25 12.05 22.39
C ASN A 8 -12.90 11.48 21.90
N CYS A 9 -12.30 12.12 20.86
CA CYS A 9 -11.00 11.72 20.31
C CYS A 9 -9.85 12.22 21.18
N LEU A 10 -8.87 11.37 21.52
CA LEU A 10 -7.58 11.83 22.01
C LEU A 10 -6.64 12.06 20.83
N LEU A 11 -6.20 13.31 20.63
CA LEU A 11 -5.25 13.67 19.58
C LEU A 11 -3.84 13.79 20.16
N SER A 12 -2.83 13.42 19.37
CA SER A 12 -1.43 13.33 19.83
C SER A 12 -0.85 14.62 20.46
N LYS A 13 -1.45 15.78 20.18
CA LYS A 13 -0.99 17.08 20.67
C LYS A 13 -1.81 17.64 21.84
N ASN A 14 -2.97 17.09 22.11
CA ASN A 14 -3.88 17.55 23.14
C ASN A 14 -4.15 16.43 24.14
N LYS A 15 -4.15 16.77 25.43
CA LYS A 15 -4.51 15.82 26.50
C LYS A 15 -6.01 15.73 26.70
N ASP A 16 -6.74 16.79 26.36
CA ASP A 16 -8.19 16.83 26.48
C ASP A 16 -8.86 16.25 25.22
N PRO A 17 -9.97 15.51 25.38
CA PRO A 17 -10.69 14.96 24.26
C PRO A 17 -11.22 16.05 23.33
N GLN A 18 -11.22 15.76 22.03
CA GLN A 18 -11.71 16.64 20.98
C GLN A 18 -12.74 15.92 20.12
N ASP A 19 -13.67 16.66 19.55
CA ASP A 19 -14.57 16.19 18.51
C ASP A 19 -14.01 16.59 17.14
N ILE A 20 -14.21 15.75 16.13
CA ILE A 20 -13.77 15.96 14.74
C ILE A 20 -15.00 15.96 13.84
N LEU A 21 -15.24 17.07 13.15
CA LEU A 21 -16.28 17.19 12.12
C LEU A 21 -15.68 16.94 10.75
N ILE A 22 -16.22 15.94 10.04
CA ILE A 22 -15.85 15.61 8.67
C ILE A 22 -17.05 15.94 7.78
N LYS A 23 -16.82 16.73 6.71
CA LYS A 23 -17.79 17.02 5.67
C LYS A 23 -17.14 16.89 4.30
N GLU A 24 -17.85 16.24 3.38
CA GLU A 24 -17.36 16.02 2.02
C GLU A 24 -15.95 15.36 1.98
N GLY A 25 -15.68 14.46 2.96
CA GLY A 25 -14.39 13.75 3.07
C GLY A 25 -13.23 14.59 3.62
N VAL A 26 -13.48 15.81 4.12
CA VAL A 26 -12.47 16.72 4.66
C VAL A 26 -12.77 17.04 6.12
N ILE A 27 -11.73 17.08 6.96
CA ILE A 27 -11.86 17.60 8.34
C ILE A 27 -12.17 19.10 8.25
N LYS A 28 -13.36 19.47 8.70
CA LYS A 28 -13.83 20.88 8.70
C LYS A 28 -13.58 21.58 10.02
N ASP A 29 -13.66 20.85 11.11
CA ASP A 29 -13.47 21.43 12.44
C ASP A 29 -12.94 20.39 13.44
N ILE A 30 -12.16 20.85 14.41
CA ILE A 30 -11.70 20.08 15.57
C ILE A 30 -11.85 21.00 16.80
N ALA A 31 -12.74 20.62 17.72
CA ALA A 31 -13.03 21.40 18.92
C ALA A 31 -13.33 20.50 20.12
N SER A 32 -13.28 21.07 21.33
CA SER A 32 -13.60 20.34 22.56
C SER A 32 -15.02 19.78 22.61
N LYS A 33 -15.94 20.41 21.87
CA LYS A 33 -17.32 19.94 21.69
C LYS A 33 -17.87 20.48 20.39
N ILE A 34 -18.40 19.60 19.55
CA ILE A 34 -19.12 19.97 18.33
C ILE A 34 -20.55 19.47 18.44
N THR A 35 -21.49 20.39 18.22
CA THR A 35 -22.92 20.05 18.12
C THR A 35 -23.30 20.02 16.65
N SER A 36 -23.80 18.90 16.17
CA SER A 36 -24.29 18.76 14.81
C SER A 36 -25.54 17.87 14.83
N ASP A 37 -26.61 18.37 14.24
CA ASP A 37 -27.86 17.64 14.16
C ASP A 37 -27.84 16.69 12.96
N ASN A 38 -28.28 15.45 13.19
CA ASN A 38 -28.53 14.44 12.15
C ASN A 38 -27.29 13.91 11.39
N LEU A 39 -26.06 14.08 11.87
CA LEU A 39 -24.89 13.41 11.30
C LEU A 39 -24.68 12.01 11.92
N PRO A 40 -24.27 11.03 11.12
CA PRO A 40 -23.69 9.81 11.66
C PRO A 40 -22.59 10.16 12.64
N THR A 41 -22.60 9.52 13.81
CA THR A 41 -21.65 9.82 14.88
C THR A 41 -20.92 8.56 15.31
N ILE A 42 -19.59 8.64 15.42
CA ILE A 42 -18.74 7.62 16.04
C ILE A 42 -18.21 8.20 17.34
N ASP A 43 -18.37 7.48 18.46
CA ASP A 43 -17.72 7.80 19.71
C ASP A 43 -16.37 7.07 19.76
N ALA A 44 -15.28 7.83 19.82
CA ALA A 44 -13.94 7.27 19.93
C ALA A 44 -13.63 6.76 21.36
N ASP A 45 -14.55 6.96 22.32
CA ASP A 45 -14.42 6.46 23.70
C ASP A 45 -13.04 6.78 24.32
N PHE A 46 -12.57 7.99 24.10
CA PHE A 46 -11.25 8.47 24.56
C PHE A 46 -10.06 7.66 24.01
N HIS A 47 -10.23 6.99 22.86
CA HIS A 47 -9.12 6.35 22.16
C HIS A 47 -8.33 7.36 21.32
N PHE A 48 -7.08 7.01 21.03
CA PHE A 48 -6.23 7.80 20.15
C PHE A 48 -6.77 7.78 18.71
N VAL A 49 -6.89 8.97 18.15
CA VAL A 49 -7.19 9.17 16.72
C VAL A 49 -5.96 9.81 16.07
N THR A 50 -5.43 9.15 15.06
CA THR A 50 -4.22 9.55 14.33
C THR A 50 -4.50 9.59 12.84
N PRO A 51 -3.69 10.30 12.03
CA PRO A 51 -3.65 10.06 10.60
C PRO A 51 -3.37 8.59 10.30
N PRO A 52 -3.78 8.08 9.14
CA PRO A 52 -3.50 6.70 8.76
C PRO A 52 -1.99 6.45 8.65
N PHE A 53 -1.60 5.17 8.75
CA PHE A 53 -0.22 4.77 8.52
C PHE A 53 0.12 4.84 7.04
N VAL A 54 1.37 5.18 6.77
CA VAL A 54 1.98 5.18 5.43
C VAL A 54 3.12 4.17 5.43
N ASP A 55 3.03 3.18 4.54
CA ASP A 55 4.15 2.28 4.26
C ASP A 55 4.96 2.83 3.08
N SER A 56 6.10 3.43 3.39
CA SER A 56 6.91 4.15 2.40
C SER A 56 7.86 3.25 1.59
N HIS A 57 7.96 1.95 1.92
CA HIS A 57 8.83 1.00 1.19
C HIS A 57 8.34 -0.43 1.35
N PHE A 58 7.69 -0.94 0.32
CA PHE A 58 7.16 -2.29 0.27
C PHE A 58 7.38 -2.94 -1.11
N HIS A 59 7.25 -4.26 -1.21
CA HIS A 59 7.30 -5.04 -2.45
C HIS A 59 6.04 -5.89 -2.57
N MET A 60 4.96 -5.31 -3.16
CA MET A 60 3.68 -6.02 -3.28
C MET A 60 3.72 -7.16 -4.29
N ASP A 61 4.57 -7.10 -5.28
CA ASP A 61 4.82 -8.19 -6.23
C ASP A 61 5.30 -9.48 -5.55
N ALA A 62 6.09 -9.33 -4.47
CA ALA A 62 6.63 -10.43 -3.67
C ALA A 62 5.81 -10.77 -2.41
N THR A 63 4.75 -9.99 -2.10
CA THR A 63 4.00 -10.17 -0.86
C THR A 63 3.35 -11.56 -0.76
N LEU A 64 3.22 -12.07 0.48
CA LEU A 64 2.57 -13.35 0.81
C LEU A 64 3.11 -14.55 0.00
N SER A 65 4.37 -14.50 -0.41
CA SER A 65 5.04 -15.59 -1.14
C SER A 65 5.90 -16.50 -0.24
N TYR A 66 5.77 -16.38 1.08
CA TYR A 66 6.51 -17.23 2.01
C TYR A 66 6.30 -18.72 1.71
N GLY A 67 7.43 -19.45 1.62
CA GLY A 67 7.42 -20.88 1.26
C GLY A 67 7.51 -21.16 -0.24
N LEU A 68 7.49 -20.12 -1.10
CA LEU A 68 7.58 -20.23 -2.55
C LEU A 68 8.92 -19.69 -3.04
N PRO A 69 9.58 -20.41 -3.99
CA PRO A 69 9.38 -21.82 -4.39
C PRO A 69 9.80 -22.78 -3.26
N ARG A 70 10.48 -22.29 -2.24
CA ARG A 70 10.94 -22.98 -1.05
C ARG A 70 11.12 -22.00 0.12
N VAL A 71 11.33 -22.52 1.32
CA VAL A 71 11.54 -21.69 2.52
C VAL A 71 12.97 -21.12 2.53
N ASN A 72 13.11 -19.84 2.92
CA ASN A 72 14.39 -19.23 3.28
C ASN A 72 14.91 -19.89 4.58
N LYS A 73 15.98 -20.68 4.47
CA LYS A 73 16.53 -21.44 5.61
C LYS A 73 17.55 -20.65 6.42
N SER A 74 18.29 -19.76 5.77
CA SER A 74 19.33 -18.96 6.42
C SER A 74 18.78 -17.72 7.13
N GLY A 75 17.57 -17.27 6.76
CA GLY A 75 16.98 -16.01 7.22
C GLY A 75 17.71 -14.77 6.67
N THR A 76 18.64 -14.93 5.73
CA THR A 76 19.40 -13.81 5.19
C THR A 76 18.69 -13.14 4.01
N LEU A 77 18.97 -11.84 3.81
CA LEU A 77 18.51 -11.09 2.63
C LEU A 77 19.02 -11.72 1.33
N LEU A 78 20.27 -12.16 1.28
CA LEU A 78 20.86 -12.75 0.08
C LEU A 78 20.12 -14.03 -0.36
N GLU A 79 19.71 -14.89 0.58
CA GLU A 79 18.89 -16.04 0.24
C GLU A 79 17.50 -15.59 -0.22
N GLY A 80 16.92 -14.54 0.38
CA GLY A 80 15.65 -13.95 -0.06
C GLY A 80 15.70 -13.45 -1.51
N ILE A 81 16.75 -12.74 -1.90
CA ILE A 81 16.98 -12.29 -3.28
C ILE A 81 17.11 -13.49 -4.24
N LYS A 82 17.85 -14.53 -3.83
CA LYS A 82 17.97 -15.76 -4.62
C LYS A 82 16.62 -16.45 -4.81
N LEU A 83 15.83 -16.58 -3.74
CA LEU A 83 14.49 -17.15 -3.79
C LEU A 83 13.56 -16.36 -4.73
N TRP A 84 13.64 -15.03 -4.70
CA TRP A 84 12.92 -14.18 -5.63
C TRP A 84 13.31 -14.47 -7.09
N GLY A 85 14.60 -14.57 -7.37
CA GLY A 85 15.12 -14.95 -8.70
C GLY A 85 14.65 -16.34 -9.15
N GLU A 86 14.48 -17.30 -8.25
CA GLU A 86 13.95 -18.65 -8.52
C GLU A 86 12.42 -18.61 -8.76
N LEU A 87 11.69 -17.72 -8.09
CA LEU A 87 10.23 -17.62 -8.13
C LEU A 87 9.73 -16.83 -9.34
N LYS A 88 10.32 -15.66 -9.62
CA LYS A 88 9.80 -14.69 -10.58
C LYS A 88 9.56 -15.20 -12.00
N PRO A 89 10.34 -16.18 -12.56
CA PRO A 89 10.06 -16.71 -13.89
C PRO A 89 8.73 -17.48 -14.00
N ASN A 90 8.19 -17.93 -12.88
CA ASN A 90 6.96 -18.74 -12.80
C ASN A 90 5.75 -17.94 -12.28
N LEU A 91 5.90 -16.64 -12.07
CA LEU A 91 4.81 -15.80 -11.60
C LEU A 91 3.85 -15.47 -12.75
N THR A 92 2.57 -15.41 -12.39
CA THR A 92 1.51 -14.92 -13.26
C THR A 92 0.91 -13.64 -12.68
N ALA A 93 0.35 -12.78 -13.54
CA ALA A 93 -0.30 -11.56 -13.10
C ALA A 93 -1.43 -11.85 -12.10
N ASP A 94 -2.23 -12.89 -12.35
CA ASP A 94 -3.33 -13.28 -11.46
C ASP A 94 -2.85 -13.71 -10.07
N ALA A 95 -1.77 -14.50 -9.99
CA ALA A 95 -1.23 -14.93 -8.70
C ALA A 95 -0.65 -13.78 -7.89
N ILE A 96 -0.02 -12.79 -8.54
CA ILE A 96 0.47 -11.58 -7.89
C ILE A 96 -0.72 -10.73 -7.43
N LYS A 97 -1.70 -10.49 -8.30
CA LYS A 97 -2.90 -9.71 -8.02
C LYS A 97 -3.66 -10.27 -6.82
N GLU A 98 -3.90 -11.58 -6.76
CA GLU A 98 -4.60 -12.22 -5.65
C GLU A 98 -3.90 -11.95 -4.31
N ARG A 99 -2.58 -12.15 -4.24
CA ARG A 99 -1.79 -11.91 -3.03
C ARG A 99 -1.77 -10.44 -2.65
N ALA A 100 -1.58 -9.55 -3.61
CA ALA A 100 -1.52 -8.11 -3.39
C ALA A 100 -2.88 -7.55 -2.91
N LEU A 101 -4.00 -7.97 -3.48
CA LEU A 101 -5.34 -7.59 -3.02
C LEU A 101 -5.61 -8.07 -1.60
N LYS A 102 -5.21 -9.30 -1.26
CA LYS A 102 -5.32 -9.82 0.10
C LYS A 102 -4.51 -8.99 1.08
N PHE A 103 -3.28 -8.63 0.71
CA PHE A 103 -2.42 -7.78 1.52
C PHE A 103 -3.02 -6.38 1.71
N CYS A 104 -3.50 -5.73 0.64
CA CYS A 104 -4.15 -4.42 0.72
C CYS A 104 -5.33 -4.42 1.69
N LYS A 105 -6.18 -5.46 1.65
CA LYS A 105 -7.30 -5.60 2.60
C LYS A 105 -6.81 -5.69 4.06
N TRP A 106 -5.72 -6.41 4.30
CA TRP A 106 -5.13 -6.48 5.64
C TRP A 106 -4.49 -5.15 6.07
N ALA A 107 -3.82 -4.44 5.16
CA ALA A 107 -3.23 -3.14 5.41
C ALA A 107 -4.30 -2.11 5.81
N VAL A 108 -5.37 -2.01 5.01
CA VAL A 108 -6.52 -1.12 5.30
C VAL A 108 -7.16 -1.47 6.65
N ALA A 109 -7.39 -2.76 6.93
CA ALA A 109 -7.96 -3.21 8.21
C ALA A 109 -7.07 -2.90 9.42
N ARG A 110 -5.80 -2.54 9.20
CA ARG A 110 -4.82 -2.15 10.24
C ARG A 110 -4.49 -0.67 10.22
N GLY A 111 -5.21 0.13 9.41
CA GLY A 111 -5.07 1.58 9.35
C GLY A 111 -3.98 2.09 8.43
N THR A 112 -3.38 1.26 7.57
CA THR A 112 -2.46 1.70 6.51
C THR A 112 -3.26 2.08 5.27
N LEU A 113 -3.24 3.36 4.89
CA LEU A 113 -4.01 3.88 3.76
C LEU A 113 -3.14 4.49 2.65
N ALA A 114 -1.82 4.36 2.74
CA ALA A 114 -0.91 4.70 1.65
C ALA A 114 0.27 3.74 1.63
N ILE A 115 0.64 3.25 0.45
CA ILE A 115 1.76 2.32 0.25
C ILE A 115 2.59 2.78 -0.96
N ARG A 116 3.93 2.84 -0.78
CA ARG A 116 4.86 2.93 -1.89
C ARG A 116 5.42 1.54 -2.16
N SER A 117 5.01 0.93 -3.26
CA SER A 117 5.43 -0.42 -3.65
C SER A 117 6.44 -0.40 -4.77
N HIS A 118 7.60 -1.01 -4.53
CA HIS A 118 8.63 -1.26 -5.53
C HIS A 118 8.27 -2.53 -6.31
N VAL A 119 8.28 -2.43 -7.63
CA VAL A 119 7.95 -3.53 -8.56
C VAL A 119 9.20 -3.90 -9.34
N ASP A 120 9.62 -5.16 -9.28
CA ASP A 120 10.80 -5.62 -10.00
C ASP A 120 10.57 -5.59 -11.53
N VAL A 121 11.36 -4.75 -12.22
CA VAL A 121 11.38 -4.64 -13.69
C VAL A 121 12.57 -5.34 -14.35
N SER A 122 13.41 -6.03 -13.57
CA SER A 122 14.58 -6.74 -14.08
C SER A 122 14.28 -8.15 -14.60
N GLY A 123 13.01 -8.56 -14.63
CA GLY A 123 12.57 -9.85 -15.13
C GLY A 123 12.51 -9.96 -16.65
N GLN A 124 12.08 -11.12 -17.15
CA GLN A 124 11.87 -11.36 -18.59
C GLN A 124 10.57 -10.72 -19.11
N ASN A 125 9.64 -10.40 -18.23
CA ASN A 125 8.34 -9.81 -18.52
C ASN A 125 7.94 -8.84 -17.42
N LEU A 126 6.84 -8.12 -17.63
CA LEU A 126 6.32 -7.10 -16.73
C LEU A 126 5.02 -7.54 -16.02
N VAL A 127 4.81 -8.84 -15.80
CA VAL A 127 3.59 -9.36 -15.15
C VAL A 127 3.35 -8.75 -13.76
N GLY A 128 4.41 -8.38 -13.03
CA GLY A 128 4.32 -7.66 -11.76
C GLY A 128 3.75 -6.25 -11.92
N VAL A 129 4.19 -5.55 -12.95
CA VAL A 129 3.70 -4.21 -13.30
C VAL A 129 2.21 -4.26 -13.67
N GLU A 130 1.84 -5.15 -14.60
CA GLU A 130 0.44 -5.37 -15.02
C GLU A 130 -0.46 -5.66 -13.81
N ALA A 131 -0.07 -6.59 -12.97
CA ALA A 131 -0.82 -6.99 -11.79
C ALA A 131 -1.02 -5.82 -10.80
N LEU A 132 0.04 -5.05 -10.52
CA LEU A 132 -0.05 -4.00 -9.50
C LEU A 132 -0.73 -2.72 -10.01
N LEU A 133 -0.69 -2.44 -11.31
CA LEU A 133 -1.53 -1.41 -11.92
C LEU A 133 -3.02 -1.73 -11.75
N ASP A 134 -3.41 -2.98 -11.97
CA ASP A 134 -4.78 -3.44 -11.77
C ASP A 134 -5.19 -3.44 -10.28
N VAL A 135 -4.27 -3.84 -9.38
CA VAL A 135 -4.50 -3.73 -7.92
C VAL A 135 -4.71 -2.28 -7.51
N ARG A 136 -3.89 -1.35 -7.99
CA ARG A 136 -4.01 0.08 -7.71
C ARG A 136 -5.39 0.60 -8.13
N GLU A 137 -5.84 0.29 -9.34
CA GLU A 137 -7.16 0.69 -9.82
C GLU A 137 -8.29 0.04 -9.00
N THR A 138 -8.17 -1.24 -8.67
CA THR A 138 -9.18 -1.97 -7.87
C THR A 138 -9.33 -1.42 -6.45
N MET A 139 -8.23 -0.95 -5.86
CA MET A 139 -8.18 -0.51 -4.47
C MET A 139 -8.23 1.02 -4.27
N LYS A 140 -8.32 1.81 -5.34
CA LYS A 140 -8.21 3.28 -5.32
C LYS A 140 -9.14 4.01 -4.36
N ASP A 141 -10.30 3.42 -4.06
CA ASP A 141 -11.26 4.01 -3.14
C ASP A 141 -10.93 3.75 -1.66
N PHE A 142 -9.94 2.90 -1.38
CA PHE A 142 -9.61 2.43 -0.03
C PHE A 142 -8.17 2.75 0.40
N ILE A 143 -7.23 2.78 -0.55
CA ILE A 143 -5.82 2.95 -0.25
C ILE A 143 -5.08 3.58 -1.43
N ASP A 144 -4.22 4.55 -1.14
CA ASP A 144 -3.33 5.15 -2.13
C ASP A 144 -2.13 4.24 -2.37
N ILE A 145 -1.89 3.86 -3.63
CA ILE A 145 -0.76 3.02 -4.02
C ILE A 145 0.11 3.77 -5.01
N GLN A 146 1.32 4.13 -4.57
CA GLN A 146 2.36 4.64 -5.45
C GLN A 146 3.25 3.48 -5.89
N LEU A 147 3.44 3.31 -7.19
CA LEU A 147 4.26 2.26 -7.78
C LEU A 147 5.62 2.80 -8.23
N VAL A 148 6.67 2.07 -7.91
CA VAL A 148 8.06 2.39 -8.24
C VAL A 148 8.60 1.34 -9.20
N ALA A 149 9.05 1.73 -10.39
CA ALA A 149 9.78 0.83 -11.29
C ALA A 149 11.17 0.56 -10.68
N PHE A 150 11.39 -0.66 -10.21
CA PHE A 150 12.57 -1.02 -9.43
C PHE A 150 13.45 -2.04 -10.18
N PRO A 151 14.66 -1.63 -10.64
CA PRO A 151 15.58 -2.53 -11.32
C PRO A 151 16.35 -3.40 -10.32
N GLN A 152 15.69 -4.39 -9.73
CA GLN A 152 16.19 -5.24 -8.63
C GLN A 152 17.58 -5.84 -8.92
N ASP A 153 17.84 -6.27 -10.14
CA ASP A 153 19.10 -6.91 -10.54
C ASP A 153 20.08 -5.92 -11.21
N GLY A 154 19.73 -4.63 -11.24
CA GLY A 154 20.50 -3.54 -11.83
C GLY A 154 20.19 -3.27 -13.31
N LEU A 155 20.31 -2.00 -13.71
CA LEU A 155 19.98 -1.50 -15.06
C LEU A 155 20.81 -2.13 -16.19
N LEU A 156 22.01 -2.64 -15.88
CA LEU A 156 22.90 -3.25 -16.87
C LEU A 156 22.52 -4.70 -17.24
N ARG A 157 21.48 -5.24 -16.60
CA ARG A 157 20.93 -6.53 -17.01
C ARG A 157 20.18 -6.40 -18.33
N ALA A 158 20.22 -7.48 -19.12
CA ALA A 158 19.51 -7.53 -20.41
C ALA A 158 18.04 -7.16 -20.24
N ASN A 159 17.53 -6.29 -21.11
CA ASN A 159 16.15 -5.79 -21.17
C ASN A 159 15.71 -4.91 -19.97
N CYS A 160 16.52 -4.74 -18.92
CA CYS A 160 16.07 -4.03 -17.71
C CYS A 160 15.76 -2.55 -17.99
N LEU A 161 16.56 -1.86 -18.79
CA LEU A 161 16.32 -0.46 -19.15
C LEU A 161 15.07 -0.33 -20.04
N ASP A 162 14.86 -1.22 -21.00
CA ASP A 162 13.69 -1.23 -21.86
C ASP A 162 12.43 -1.54 -21.05
N ASN A 163 12.50 -2.52 -20.14
CA ASN A 163 11.43 -2.84 -19.22
C ASN A 163 11.08 -1.66 -18.30
N LEU A 164 12.08 -0.94 -17.79
CA LEU A 164 11.86 0.23 -16.94
C LEU A 164 11.10 1.32 -17.71
N ASN A 165 11.54 1.65 -18.94
CA ASN A 165 10.85 2.61 -19.78
C ASN A 165 9.42 2.16 -20.10
N THR A 166 9.25 0.88 -20.46
CA THR A 166 7.93 0.32 -20.73
C THR A 166 7.03 0.40 -19.50
N ALA A 167 7.54 0.10 -18.30
CA ALA A 167 6.78 0.20 -17.06
C ALA A 167 6.30 1.65 -16.79
N LEU A 168 7.14 2.64 -17.05
CA LEU A 168 6.75 4.06 -16.96
C LEU A 168 5.67 4.41 -17.98
N ASP A 169 5.81 3.97 -19.22
CA ASP A 169 4.79 4.17 -20.27
C ASP A 169 3.46 3.50 -19.93
N MET A 170 3.48 2.37 -19.20
CA MET A 170 2.28 1.71 -18.67
C MET A 170 1.63 2.46 -17.51
N GLY A 171 2.30 3.44 -16.90
CA GLY A 171 1.77 4.29 -15.85
C GLY A 171 2.29 4.02 -14.44
N ILE A 172 3.48 3.45 -14.31
CA ILE A 172 4.23 3.45 -13.03
C ILE A 172 4.62 4.89 -12.68
N ASP A 173 4.55 5.25 -11.41
CA ASP A 173 4.62 6.65 -10.96
C ASP A 173 6.04 7.21 -10.90
N VAL A 174 7.02 6.41 -10.47
CA VAL A 174 8.41 6.86 -10.25
C VAL A 174 9.43 5.75 -10.53
N VAL A 175 10.69 6.15 -10.69
CA VAL A 175 11.85 5.27 -10.80
C VAL A 175 12.49 5.07 -9.43
N GLY A 176 12.93 3.83 -9.12
CA GLY A 176 13.64 3.45 -7.91
C GLY A 176 15.10 3.16 -8.10
#